data_a4b23e8d12c80da65e6083007725483c
#
_entry.id   a4b23e8d12c80da65e6083007725483c
#
_cell.length_a   1.000
_cell.length_b   1.000
_cell.length_c   1.000
_cell.angle_alpha   90.00
_cell.angle_beta   90.00
_cell.angle_gamma   90.00
#
_symmetry.space_group_name_H-M   'P 1'
#
loop_
_entity.id
_entity.type
_entity.pdbx_description
1 polymer ?
#
loop_
_entity_poly.entity_id
_entity_poly.type
_entity_poly.pdbx_seq_one_letter_code
_entity_poly.pdbx_strand_id
1 'polypeptide(L)'
;MPWHRGAVLAVGDCAHALPPHFGQAAAQAVEDARVLADLLDADVSRDRLFDAFERRRAERVRRVHEITTTAARWDLQPDSAADLSLLMERLAQTVAQPA
;
A
#
# COMPACT_ATOMS: atom_id res chain seq x y z
N MET A 1 -12.36 0.79 5.56
CA MET A 1 -13.27 -0.07 4.79
C MET A 1 -12.55 -1.36 4.42
N PRO A 2 -13.21 -2.50 4.54
CA PRO A 2 -12.62 -3.74 4.08
C PRO A 2 -12.42 -3.72 2.56
N TRP A 3 -11.37 -4.39 2.09
CA TRP A 3 -11.06 -4.45 0.67
C TRP A 3 -11.81 -5.58 -0.06
N HIS A 4 -12.54 -6.37 0.68
CA HIS A 4 -13.28 -7.49 0.08
C HIS A 4 -14.69 -7.61 0.62
N ARG A 5 -15.56 -8.15 -0.22
CA ARG A 5 -16.94 -8.43 0.14
C ARG A 5 -17.43 -9.63 -0.70
N GLY A 6 -17.88 -10.68 -0.04
CA GLY A 6 -18.29 -11.90 -0.72
C GLY A 6 -17.16 -12.48 -1.55
N ALA A 7 -17.40 -12.66 -2.85
CA ALA A 7 -16.42 -13.21 -3.78
C ALA A 7 -15.62 -12.15 -4.54
N VAL A 8 -15.66 -10.88 -4.10
CA VAL A 8 -14.99 -9.76 -4.77
C VAL A 8 -13.90 -9.22 -3.87
N LEU A 9 -12.70 -9.11 -4.42
CA LEU A 9 -11.54 -8.48 -3.78
C LEU A 9 -11.11 -7.25 -4.58
N ALA A 10 -11.04 -6.09 -3.93
CA ALA A 10 -10.48 -4.88 -4.51
C ALA A 10 -8.96 -4.87 -4.34
N VAL A 11 -8.24 -4.51 -5.39
CA VAL A 11 -6.78 -4.36 -5.40
C VAL A 11 -6.39 -3.05 -6.07
N GLY A 12 -5.16 -2.60 -5.82
CA GLY A 12 -4.67 -1.36 -6.41
C GLY A 12 -5.52 -0.15 -6.01
N ASP A 13 -5.73 0.76 -6.94
CA ASP A 13 -6.47 2.01 -6.67
C ASP A 13 -7.91 1.78 -6.20
N CYS A 14 -8.51 0.66 -6.53
CA CYS A 14 -9.85 0.31 -6.05
C CYS A 14 -9.87 0.09 -4.53
N ALA A 15 -8.76 -0.33 -3.95
CA ALA A 15 -8.64 -0.59 -2.53
C ALA A 15 -7.94 0.56 -1.80
N HIS A 16 -6.91 1.15 -2.41
CA HIS A 16 -6.01 2.08 -1.74
C HIS A 16 -5.47 3.13 -2.72
N ALA A 17 -6.31 4.05 -3.13
CA ALA A 17 -5.86 5.18 -3.95
C ALA A 17 -4.81 6.00 -3.18
N LEU A 18 -3.71 6.31 -3.85
CA LEU A 18 -2.58 7.04 -3.27
C LEU A 18 -2.31 8.30 -4.08
N PRO A 19 -1.79 9.38 -3.44
CA PRO A 19 -1.25 10.51 -4.20
C PRO A 19 -0.14 10.04 -5.15
N PRO A 20 0.12 10.76 -6.27
CA PRO A 20 1.08 10.33 -7.27
C PRO A 20 2.55 10.43 -6.84
N HIS A 21 2.81 10.76 -5.60
CA HIS A 21 4.13 11.01 -5.07
C HIS A 21 4.94 9.70 -4.98
N PHE A 22 6.21 9.77 -5.40
CA PHE A 22 7.18 8.68 -5.34
C PHE A 22 6.81 7.43 -6.16
N GLY A 23 5.83 7.54 -7.08
CA GLY A 23 5.43 6.41 -7.92
C GLY A 23 4.81 5.22 -7.19
N GLN A 24 4.28 5.43 -5.99
CA GLN A 24 3.86 4.33 -5.13
C GLN A 24 2.51 3.73 -5.50
N ALA A 25 1.64 4.46 -6.19
CA ALA A 25 0.34 3.90 -6.60
C ALA A 25 0.53 2.64 -7.46
N ALA A 26 1.37 2.74 -8.49
CA ALA A 26 1.68 1.59 -9.34
C ALA A 26 2.49 0.52 -8.61
N ALA A 27 3.48 0.94 -7.81
CA ALA A 27 4.32 0.01 -7.06
C ALA A 27 3.50 -0.84 -6.09
N GLN A 28 2.58 -0.23 -5.36
CA GLN A 28 1.73 -0.95 -4.41
C GLN A 28 0.74 -1.88 -5.13
N ALA A 29 0.24 -1.50 -6.30
CA ALA A 29 -0.60 -2.37 -7.10
C ALA A 29 0.16 -3.62 -7.58
N VAL A 30 1.43 -3.48 -7.97
CA VAL A 30 2.30 -4.60 -8.34
C VAL A 30 2.56 -5.50 -7.14
N GLU A 31 2.81 -4.94 -5.96
CA GLU A 31 2.97 -5.73 -4.73
C GLU A 31 1.69 -6.49 -4.39
N ASP A 32 0.52 -5.89 -4.58
CA ASP A 32 -0.77 -6.57 -4.39
C ASP A 32 -0.85 -7.82 -5.26
N ALA A 33 -0.50 -7.70 -6.53
CA ALA A 33 -0.51 -8.82 -7.46
C ALA A 33 0.43 -9.93 -7.01
N ARG A 34 1.62 -9.58 -6.54
CA ARG A 34 2.61 -10.55 -6.05
C ARG A 34 2.12 -11.30 -4.82
N VAL A 35 1.57 -10.58 -3.85
CA VAL A 35 1.05 -11.18 -2.62
C VAL A 35 -0.14 -12.07 -2.92
N LEU A 36 -1.04 -11.64 -3.80
CA LEU A 36 -2.17 -12.46 -4.21
C LEU A 36 -1.72 -13.74 -4.89
N ALA A 37 -0.74 -13.66 -5.78
CA ALA A 37 -0.17 -14.84 -6.43
C ALA A 37 0.44 -15.80 -5.41
N ASP A 38 1.21 -15.30 -4.45
CA ASP A 38 1.81 -16.13 -3.40
C ASP A 38 0.74 -16.86 -2.57
N LEU A 39 -0.35 -16.18 -2.24
CA LEU A 39 -1.45 -16.78 -1.47
C LEU A 39 -2.22 -17.82 -2.28
N LEU A 40 -2.40 -17.60 -3.57
CA LEU A 40 -3.03 -18.59 -4.45
C LEU A 40 -2.18 -19.85 -4.56
N ASP A 41 -0.85 -19.69 -4.67
CA ASP A 41 0.08 -20.82 -4.75
C ASP A 41 0.19 -21.59 -3.42
N ALA A 42 -0.07 -20.93 -2.30
CA ALA A 42 0.02 -21.53 -0.97
C ALA A 42 -1.21 -22.39 -0.61
N ASP A 43 -2.16 -22.55 -1.54
CA ASP A 43 -3.36 -23.37 -1.35
C ASP A 43 -4.20 -22.92 -0.14
N VAL A 44 -4.28 -21.63 0.09
CA VAL A 44 -5.14 -21.04 1.13
C VAL A 44 -6.59 -21.18 0.70
N SER A 45 -7.47 -21.58 1.62
CA SER A 45 -8.89 -21.71 1.31
C SER A 45 -9.49 -20.37 0.86
N ARG A 46 -10.46 -20.42 -0.04
CA ARG A 46 -11.12 -19.22 -0.58
C ARG A 46 -11.64 -18.31 0.53
N ASP A 47 -12.20 -18.86 1.61
CA ASP A 47 -12.76 -18.09 2.71
C ASP A 47 -11.70 -17.32 3.49
N ARG A 48 -10.45 -17.81 3.48
CA ARG A 48 -9.33 -17.19 4.21
C ARG A 48 -8.44 -16.35 3.32
N LEU A 49 -8.51 -16.54 2.01
CA LEU A 49 -7.63 -15.90 1.05
C LEU A 49 -7.69 -14.38 1.14
N PHE A 50 -8.89 -13.82 1.13
CA PHE A 50 -9.09 -12.37 1.12
C PHE A 50 -8.69 -11.73 2.44
N ASP A 51 -8.99 -12.37 3.56
CA ASP A 51 -8.57 -11.91 4.88
C ASP A 51 -7.05 -11.94 5.02
N ALA A 52 -6.41 -12.99 4.54
CA ALA A 52 -4.95 -13.12 4.56
C ALA A 52 -4.29 -12.06 3.70
N PHE A 53 -4.83 -11.80 2.51
CA PHE A 53 -4.35 -10.75 1.61
C PHE A 53 -4.43 -9.37 2.29
N GLU A 54 -5.58 -9.01 2.82
CA GLU A 54 -5.79 -7.72 3.47
C GLU A 54 -4.86 -7.55 4.66
N ARG A 55 -4.70 -8.56 5.49
CA ARG A 55 -3.78 -8.51 6.64
C ARG A 55 -2.33 -8.29 6.23
N ARG A 56 -1.88 -8.93 5.16
CA ARG A 56 -0.50 -8.76 4.67
C ARG A 56 -0.26 -7.38 4.09
N ARG A 57 -1.27 -6.80 3.45
CA ARG A 57 -1.10 -5.57 2.67
C ARG A 57 -1.48 -4.30 3.43
N ALA A 58 -2.45 -4.35 4.32
CA ALA A 58 -3.04 -3.15 4.94
C ALA A 58 -2.01 -2.30 5.67
N GLU A 59 -1.15 -2.90 6.46
CA GLU A 59 -0.16 -2.15 7.25
C GLU A 59 0.85 -1.43 6.36
N ARG A 60 1.38 -2.09 5.34
CA ARG A 60 2.33 -1.46 4.42
C ARG A 60 1.66 -0.33 3.64
N VAL A 61 0.48 -0.57 3.10
CA VAL A 61 -0.27 0.43 2.34
C VAL A 61 -0.60 1.64 3.24
N ARG A 62 -0.97 1.41 4.48
CA ARG A 62 -1.23 2.48 5.43
C ARG A 62 0.00 3.37 5.63
N ARG A 63 1.17 2.78 5.80
CA ARG A 63 2.43 3.52 5.95
C ARG A 63 2.79 4.31 4.70
N VAL A 64 2.66 3.70 3.53
CA VAL A 64 2.90 4.36 2.25
C VAL A 64 1.91 5.51 2.06
N HIS A 65 0.64 5.31 2.41
CA HIS A 65 -0.39 6.34 2.34
C HIS A 65 -0.03 7.54 3.23
N GLU A 66 0.41 7.30 4.45
CA GLU A 66 0.84 8.38 5.36
C GLU A 66 2.01 9.19 4.77
N ILE A 67 3.01 8.51 4.24
CA ILE A 67 4.20 9.15 3.66
C ILE A 67 3.81 9.96 2.43
N THR A 68 3.06 9.38 1.51
CA THR A 68 2.68 10.06 0.26
C THR A 68 1.71 11.21 0.51
N THR A 69 0.78 11.06 1.44
CA THR A 69 -0.16 12.10 1.83
C THR A 69 0.56 13.29 2.48
N THR A 70 1.59 13.01 3.31
CA THR A 70 2.39 14.06 3.91
C THR A 70 3.14 14.86 2.84
N ALA A 71 3.74 14.19 1.86
CA ALA A 71 4.41 14.85 0.74
C ALA A 71 3.43 15.70 -0.08
N ALA A 72 2.25 15.18 -0.38
CA ALA A 72 1.22 15.90 -1.11
C ALA A 72 0.76 17.15 -0.35
N ARG A 73 0.61 17.05 0.97
CA ARG A 73 0.22 18.19 1.81
C ARG A 73 1.28 19.28 1.78
N TRP A 74 2.57 18.93 1.79
CA TRP A 74 3.65 19.91 1.72
C TRP A 74 3.70 20.62 0.36
N ASP A 75 3.27 19.98 -0.72
CA ASP A 75 3.12 20.63 -2.03
C ASP A 75 2.03 21.72 -2.01
N LEU A 76 0.93 21.45 -1.30
CA LEU A 76 -0.20 22.39 -1.22
C LEU A 76 0.00 23.44 -0.14
N GLN A 77 0.64 23.09 0.95
CA GLN A 77 0.89 23.96 2.10
C GLN A 77 2.35 23.78 2.53
N PRO A 78 3.29 24.50 1.89
CA PRO A 78 4.70 24.39 2.25
C PRO A 78 4.93 24.67 3.73
N ASP A 79 5.75 23.84 4.37
CA ASP A 79 6.09 23.92 5.78
C ASP A 79 7.60 24.00 5.92
N SER A 80 8.07 24.97 6.71
CA SER A 80 9.51 25.12 6.97
C SER A 80 10.12 23.91 7.68
N ALA A 81 9.30 23.11 8.37
CA ALA A 81 9.73 21.88 9.02
C ALA A 81 9.68 20.67 8.08
N ALA A 82 9.23 20.85 6.83
CA ALA A 82 9.14 19.77 5.87
C ALA A 82 10.52 19.22 5.54
N ASP A 83 10.67 17.90 5.61
CA ASP A 83 11.90 17.19 5.29
C ASP A 83 11.60 16.04 4.33
N LEU A 84 11.69 16.34 3.04
CA LEU A 84 11.44 15.37 1.98
C LEU A 84 12.43 14.21 2.03
N SER A 85 13.69 14.48 2.39
CA SER A 85 14.70 13.43 2.51
C SER A 85 14.34 12.43 3.59
N LEU A 86 13.79 12.88 4.71
CA LEU A 86 13.32 12.01 5.77
C LEU A 86 12.15 11.15 5.33
N LEU A 87 11.20 11.71 4.57
CA LEU A 87 10.09 10.94 4.01
C LEU A 87 10.57 9.88 3.04
N MET A 88 11.52 10.21 2.17
CA MET A 88 12.09 9.26 1.23
C MET A 88 12.81 8.12 1.95
N GLU A 89 13.51 8.44 3.03
CA GLU A 89 14.18 7.43 3.86
C GLU A 89 13.16 6.48 4.52
N ARG A 90 12.09 7.03 5.07
CA ARG A 90 11.00 6.22 5.66
C ARG A 90 10.35 5.34 4.62
N LEU A 91 10.13 5.85 3.42
CA LEU A 91 9.58 5.06 2.32
C LEU A 91 10.52 3.92 1.95
N ALA A 92 11.81 4.21 1.78
CA ALA A 92 12.79 3.20 1.46
C ALA A 92 12.84 2.08 2.51
N GLN A 93 12.79 2.44 3.78
CA GLN A 93 12.75 1.46 4.88
C GLN A 93 11.48 0.60 4.83
N THR A 94 10.34 1.21 4.50
CA THR A 94 9.06 0.51 4.43
C THR A 94 9.06 -0.51 3.30
N VAL A 95 9.49 -0.11 2.09
CA VAL A 95 9.43 -0.97 0.91
C VAL A 95 10.59 -1.97 0.83
N ALA A 96 11.65 -1.77 1.62
CA ALA A 96 12.76 -2.73 1.70
C ALA A 96 12.34 -4.05 2.36
N GLN A 97 11.28 -4.04 3.15
CA GLN A 97 10.76 -5.26 3.77
C GLN A 97 9.94 -6.04 2.76
N PRO A 98 9.90 -7.38 2.85
CA PRO A 98 9.06 -8.19 1.97
C PRO A 98 7.58 -7.78 2.05
N ALA A 99 6.95 -7.81 0.91
CA ALA A 99 5.53 -7.48 0.80
C ALA A 99 4.65 -8.53 1.49
#